data_237a7b53ee1a203c4615221365a6344b
#
_entry.id   237a7b53ee1a203c4615221365a6344b
#
_cell.length_a   1.000
_cell.length_b   1.000
_cell.length_c   1.000
_cell.angle_alpha   90.00
_cell.angle_beta   90.00
_cell.angle_gamma   90.00
#
_symmetry.space_group_name_H-M   'P 1'
#
loop_
_entity.id
_entity.type
_entity.pdbx_description
1 polymer ?
#
loop_
_entity_poly.entity_id
_entity_poly.type
_entity_poly.pdbx_seq_one_letter_code
_entity_poly.pdbx_strand_id
1 'polypeptide(L)'
;LSRGLGDVYKRQGDNTTVKIGTTEADQEAWRVFQDLAADNGITLDIVSFSDYSPVNEALAQGELDVNKFQHIKYLAEYNKASSNDLRVVGSTEIVPLALFWKDHESIDGIEGESVAIPNDPSNQGRAINVLVQAGLLTLSDSVADELAPTPADIDKDASKVTVTPVDASQTPSAYNEGKPAIINNTWLDRAGIEPGLAIFQDDPESKEAEPYINVFAAQADDIDDETLNKLVELWQTPEVAEAAAKDSKGTSVPVYRDQAE
;
A
#
# COMPACT_ATOMS: atom_id res chain seq x y z
N LEU A 1 0.10 27.25 13.84
CA LEU A 1 -1.19 27.66 13.30
C LEU A 1 -1.87 26.41 12.74
N SER A 2 -2.90 25.90 13.45
CA SER A 2 -3.71 24.82 12.95
C SER A 2 -4.40 25.31 11.67
N ARG A 3 -4.14 24.62 10.58
CA ARG A 3 -4.81 24.87 9.32
C ARG A 3 -6.22 24.30 9.44
N GLY A 4 -7.20 25.17 9.66
CA GLY A 4 -8.60 24.75 9.60
C GLY A 4 -8.90 24.27 8.18
N LEU A 5 -9.75 23.26 8.04
CA LEU A 5 -10.13 22.73 6.73
C LEU A 5 -10.72 23.78 5.79
N GLY A 6 -11.32 24.84 6.32
CA GLY A 6 -11.75 25.99 5.54
C GLY A 6 -10.62 26.69 4.81
N ASP A 7 -9.38 26.54 5.28
CA ASP A 7 -8.19 27.15 4.68
C ASP A 7 -7.52 26.24 3.63
N VAL A 8 -7.90 24.96 3.59
CA VAL A 8 -7.29 23.94 2.72
C VAL A 8 -8.06 23.81 1.41
N TYR A 9 -9.37 23.93 1.44
CA TYR A 9 -10.23 23.72 0.28
C TYR A 9 -10.64 25.01 -0.41
N LYS A 10 -10.56 25.02 -1.75
CA LYS A 10 -11.15 26.06 -2.56
C LYS A 10 -12.60 25.71 -2.86
N ARG A 11 -13.53 26.53 -2.38
CA ARG A 11 -14.94 26.41 -2.73
C ARG A 11 -15.23 27.25 -3.98
N GLN A 12 -15.85 26.60 -4.98
CA GLN A 12 -16.39 27.29 -6.15
C GLN A 12 -17.89 27.00 -6.20
N GLY A 13 -18.72 27.96 -5.75
CA GLY A 13 -20.14 27.73 -5.60
C GLY A 13 -20.40 26.61 -4.58
N ASP A 14 -21.13 25.55 -5.00
CA ASP A 14 -21.42 24.38 -4.14
C ASP A 14 -20.34 23.30 -4.22
N ASN A 15 -19.25 23.50 -4.99
CA ASN A 15 -18.17 22.54 -5.18
C ASN A 15 -16.99 22.82 -4.26
N THR A 16 -16.46 21.75 -3.71
CA THR A 16 -15.24 21.75 -2.90
C THR A 16 -14.14 21.01 -3.64
N THR A 17 -12.96 21.61 -3.76
CA THR A 17 -11.80 20.95 -4.37
C THR A 17 -10.91 20.35 -3.30
N VAL A 18 -10.55 19.06 -3.47
CA VAL A 18 -9.66 18.33 -2.58
C VAL A 18 -8.47 17.81 -3.38
N LYS A 19 -7.26 18.12 -2.91
CA LYS A 19 -6.01 17.55 -3.47
C LYS A 19 -5.72 16.22 -2.79
N ILE A 20 -5.72 15.15 -3.57
CA ILE A 20 -5.46 13.81 -3.08
C ILE A 20 -4.25 13.19 -3.79
N GLY A 21 -3.29 12.69 -2.99
CA GLY A 21 -2.10 12.03 -3.50
C GLY A 21 -2.25 10.51 -3.55
N THR A 22 -1.75 9.91 -4.62
CA THR A 22 -1.74 8.46 -4.78
C THR A 22 -0.63 8.00 -5.72
N THR A 23 -0.26 6.73 -5.62
CA THR A 23 0.63 6.06 -6.57
C THR A 23 -0.15 5.20 -7.58
N GLU A 24 -1.49 5.22 -7.52
CA GLU A 24 -2.38 4.34 -8.27
C GLU A 24 -3.38 5.09 -9.17
N ALA A 25 -3.04 6.33 -9.56
CA ALA A 25 -3.97 7.25 -10.23
C ALA A 25 -4.57 6.73 -11.55
N ASP A 26 -3.88 5.84 -12.23
CA ASP A 26 -4.29 5.25 -13.53
C ASP A 26 -5.20 4.04 -13.40
N GLN A 27 -5.51 3.59 -12.17
CA GLN A 27 -6.45 2.49 -11.94
C GLN A 27 -7.89 2.94 -12.16
N GLU A 28 -8.73 2.03 -12.63
CA GLU A 28 -10.16 2.29 -12.91
C GLU A 28 -10.92 2.71 -11.67
N ALA A 29 -10.57 2.15 -10.50
CA ALA A 29 -11.18 2.53 -9.24
C ALA A 29 -11.08 4.04 -8.97
N TRP A 30 -9.95 4.65 -9.35
CA TRP A 30 -9.75 6.10 -9.17
C TRP A 30 -10.62 6.93 -10.09
N ARG A 31 -10.86 6.48 -11.31
CA ARG A 31 -11.78 7.15 -12.23
C ARG A 31 -13.22 7.09 -11.70
N VAL A 32 -13.66 5.92 -11.26
CA VAL A 32 -14.99 5.73 -10.67
C VAL A 32 -15.15 6.60 -9.43
N PHE A 33 -14.15 6.61 -8.56
CA PHE A 33 -14.13 7.41 -7.35
C PHE A 33 -14.21 8.91 -7.65
N GLN A 34 -13.43 9.38 -8.62
CA GLN A 34 -13.45 10.79 -9.05
C GLN A 34 -14.83 11.20 -9.56
N ASP A 35 -15.47 10.36 -10.37
CA ASP A 35 -16.82 10.60 -10.89
C ASP A 35 -17.85 10.65 -9.77
N LEU A 36 -17.81 9.73 -8.80
CA LEU A 36 -18.70 9.74 -7.64
C LEU A 36 -18.49 10.99 -6.78
N ALA A 37 -17.26 11.40 -6.59
CA ALA A 37 -16.94 12.63 -5.85
C ALA A 37 -17.55 13.84 -6.55
N ALA A 38 -17.40 13.94 -7.87
CA ALA A 38 -17.98 15.03 -8.66
C ALA A 38 -19.49 15.07 -8.55
N ASP A 39 -20.16 13.91 -8.61
CA ASP A 39 -21.61 13.80 -8.43
C ASP A 39 -22.08 14.26 -7.05
N ASN A 40 -21.18 14.31 -6.08
CA ASN A 40 -21.44 14.76 -4.70
C ASN A 40 -20.84 16.15 -4.40
N GLY A 41 -20.53 16.93 -5.42
CA GLY A 41 -20.03 18.29 -5.27
C GLY A 41 -18.57 18.39 -4.84
N ILE A 42 -17.80 17.32 -4.99
CA ILE A 42 -16.38 17.30 -4.64
C ILE A 42 -15.54 17.12 -5.90
N THR A 43 -14.73 18.11 -6.22
CA THR A 43 -13.75 18.02 -7.31
C THR A 43 -12.46 17.44 -6.74
N LEU A 44 -12.06 16.27 -7.22
CA LEU A 44 -10.78 15.67 -6.84
C LEU A 44 -9.68 16.14 -7.78
N ASP A 45 -8.68 16.79 -7.22
CA ASP A 45 -7.41 17.06 -7.88
C ASP A 45 -6.47 15.93 -7.50
N ILE A 46 -6.37 14.92 -8.36
CA ILE A 46 -5.58 13.72 -8.13
C ILE A 46 -4.13 14.00 -8.52
N VAL A 47 -3.25 13.94 -7.53
CA VAL A 47 -1.80 14.11 -7.74
C VAL A 47 -1.16 12.75 -7.78
N SER A 48 -0.61 12.40 -8.95
CA SER A 48 0.05 11.11 -9.19
C SER A 48 1.52 11.16 -8.80
N PHE A 49 1.95 10.16 -8.05
CA PHE A 49 3.34 9.97 -7.64
C PHE A 49 3.90 8.69 -8.26
N SER A 50 5.17 8.73 -8.63
CA SER A 50 5.86 7.56 -9.22
C SER A 50 6.53 6.66 -8.19
N ASP A 51 6.54 7.08 -6.91
CA ASP A 51 7.22 6.41 -5.81
C ASP A 51 6.44 6.64 -4.51
N TYR A 52 6.62 5.77 -3.53
CA TYR A 52 5.94 5.87 -2.23
C TYR A 52 6.49 7.03 -1.35
N SER A 53 7.79 7.23 -1.35
CA SER A 53 8.45 8.07 -0.34
C SER A 53 8.01 9.53 -0.28
N PRO A 54 7.68 10.23 -1.39
CA PRO A 54 7.32 11.65 -1.29
C PRO A 54 5.86 11.92 -0.89
N VAL A 55 4.99 10.90 -0.85
CA VAL A 55 3.54 11.13 -0.73
C VAL A 55 3.14 11.61 0.66
N ASN A 56 3.68 11.03 1.72
CA ASN A 56 3.40 11.47 3.09
C ASN A 56 4.06 12.81 3.40
N GLU A 57 5.23 13.06 2.86
CA GLU A 57 5.91 14.34 3.03
C GLU A 57 5.11 15.48 2.41
N ALA A 58 4.55 15.27 1.21
CA ALA A 58 3.67 16.24 0.56
C ALA A 58 2.43 16.54 1.40
N LEU A 59 1.84 15.52 2.03
CA LEU A 59 0.72 15.68 2.95
C LEU A 59 1.14 16.46 4.20
N ALA A 60 2.26 16.11 4.81
CA ALA A 60 2.74 16.75 6.03
C ALA A 60 3.06 18.23 5.80
N GLN A 61 3.56 18.59 4.61
CA GLN A 61 3.87 19.97 4.24
C GLN A 61 2.65 20.78 3.78
N GLY A 62 1.48 20.16 3.69
CA GLY A 62 0.26 20.84 3.26
C GLY A 62 0.10 21.00 1.76
N GLU A 63 0.87 20.29 0.98
CA GLU A 63 0.74 20.24 -0.48
C GLU A 63 -0.41 19.36 -0.94
N LEU A 64 -0.87 18.47 -0.08
CA LEU A 64 -2.04 17.60 -0.27
C LEU A 64 -2.99 17.79 0.90
N ASP A 65 -4.27 17.56 0.67
CA ASP A 65 -5.29 17.54 1.72
C ASP A 65 -5.45 16.15 2.34
N VAL A 66 -5.20 15.13 1.56
CA VAL A 66 -5.37 13.72 1.93
C VAL A 66 -4.51 12.88 0.99
N ASN A 67 -4.15 11.67 1.40
CA ASN A 67 -3.58 10.70 0.49
C ASN A 67 -4.21 9.31 0.67
N LYS A 68 -4.13 8.50 -0.36
CA LYS A 68 -4.54 7.09 -0.34
C LYS A 68 -3.57 6.33 -1.23
N PHE A 69 -2.60 5.65 -0.61
CA PHE A 69 -1.56 4.89 -1.32
C PHE A 69 -0.89 3.86 -0.42
N GLN A 70 -1.18 3.85 0.89
CA GLN A 70 -0.39 3.17 1.91
C GLN A 70 -1.26 2.34 2.85
N HIS A 71 -0.64 1.35 3.45
CA HIS A 71 -1.22 0.62 4.56
C HIS A 71 -0.83 1.24 5.92
N ILE A 72 -1.51 0.80 6.97
CA ILE A 72 -1.37 1.35 8.33
C ILE A 72 0.08 1.31 8.81
N LYS A 73 0.77 0.20 8.57
CA LYS A 73 2.14 0.04 9.06
C LYS A 73 3.12 1.00 8.38
N TYR A 74 2.94 1.23 7.08
CA TYR A 74 3.75 2.22 6.35
C TYR A 74 3.57 3.63 6.94
N LEU A 75 2.32 4.00 7.21
CA LEU A 75 2.00 5.29 7.84
C LEU A 75 2.65 5.41 9.23
N ALA A 76 2.54 4.38 10.05
CA ALA A 76 3.13 4.37 11.39
C ALA A 76 4.66 4.52 11.34
N GLU A 77 5.32 3.83 10.42
CA GLU A 77 6.79 3.94 10.24
C GLU A 77 7.18 5.34 9.76
N TYR A 78 6.42 5.93 8.84
CA TYR A 78 6.65 7.31 8.42
C TYR A 78 6.55 8.28 9.59
N ASN A 79 5.49 8.21 10.38
CA ASN A 79 5.28 9.10 11.53
C ASN A 79 6.42 8.96 12.54
N LYS A 80 6.85 7.75 12.81
CA LYS A 80 7.94 7.46 13.73
C LYS A 80 9.27 8.06 13.24
N ALA A 81 9.58 7.89 11.97
CA ALA A 81 10.84 8.36 11.39
C ALA A 81 10.89 9.88 11.22
N SER A 82 9.75 10.50 10.91
CA SER A 82 9.66 11.93 10.60
C SER A 82 9.25 12.80 11.80
N SER A 83 8.76 12.20 12.88
CA SER A 83 8.12 12.90 14.01
C SER A 83 6.88 13.68 13.58
N ASN A 84 6.24 13.32 12.48
CA ASN A 84 4.95 13.85 12.05
C ASN A 84 3.80 13.05 12.65
N ASP A 85 2.58 13.58 12.60
CA ASP A 85 1.39 12.98 13.16
C ASP A 85 0.27 12.94 12.11
N LEU A 86 0.50 12.19 11.06
CA LEU A 86 -0.53 11.92 10.06
C LEU A 86 -1.45 10.81 10.60
N ARG A 87 -2.74 10.92 10.33
CA ARG A 87 -3.75 10.03 10.90
C ARG A 87 -4.62 9.37 9.86
N VAL A 88 -5.14 8.20 10.20
CA VAL A 88 -6.11 7.47 9.38
C VAL A 88 -7.45 8.19 9.41
N VAL A 89 -8.00 8.48 8.24
CA VAL A 89 -9.37 8.97 8.08
C VAL A 89 -10.35 7.80 7.94
N GLY A 90 -9.95 6.78 7.18
CA GLY A 90 -10.74 5.57 7.00
C GLY A 90 -9.97 4.50 6.24
N SER A 91 -10.46 3.26 6.35
CA SER A 91 -9.87 2.12 5.67
C SER A 91 -10.49 1.89 4.29
N THR A 92 -9.78 1.19 3.45
CA THR A 92 -10.21 0.89 2.08
C THR A 92 -10.21 -0.60 1.78
N GLU A 93 -9.08 -1.16 1.42
CA GLU A 93 -8.92 -2.56 1.09
C GLU A 93 -7.56 -3.07 1.53
N ILE A 94 -7.42 -4.38 1.48
CA ILE A 94 -6.13 -5.04 1.61
C ILE A 94 -5.86 -5.83 0.33
N VAL A 95 -4.59 -5.81 -0.10
CA VAL A 95 -4.14 -6.60 -1.24
C VAL A 95 -3.03 -7.53 -0.76
N PRO A 96 -3.07 -8.83 -1.12
CA PRO A 96 -1.99 -9.75 -0.77
C PRO A 96 -0.65 -9.27 -1.31
N LEU A 97 0.40 -9.48 -0.55
CA LEU A 97 1.76 -9.32 -1.04
C LEU A 97 2.24 -10.67 -1.56
N ALA A 98 2.80 -10.68 -2.76
CA ALA A 98 3.02 -11.93 -3.47
C ALA A 98 4.43 -12.04 -4.05
N LEU A 99 4.85 -13.29 -4.22
CA LEU A 99 6.10 -13.70 -4.84
C LEU A 99 5.83 -14.07 -6.31
N PHE A 100 6.66 -13.51 -7.19
CA PHE A 100 6.61 -13.74 -8.64
C PHE A 100 7.97 -14.25 -9.12
N TRP A 101 7.95 -15.19 -10.05
CA TRP A 101 9.17 -15.70 -10.67
C TRP A 101 8.87 -16.05 -12.13
N LYS A 102 9.41 -15.27 -13.03
CA LYS A 102 9.10 -15.33 -14.46
C LYS A 102 9.31 -16.75 -15.01
N ASP A 103 8.33 -17.22 -15.78
CA ASP A 103 8.32 -18.55 -16.40
C ASP A 103 8.36 -19.74 -15.42
N HIS A 104 7.94 -19.50 -14.17
CA HIS A 104 7.78 -20.54 -13.16
C HIS A 104 6.37 -20.53 -12.59
N GLU A 105 5.82 -21.68 -12.33
CA GLU A 105 4.46 -21.86 -11.77
C GLU A 105 4.45 -22.21 -10.28
N SER A 106 5.63 -22.46 -9.71
CA SER A 106 5.79 -22.80 -8.31
C SER A 106 7.16 -22.37 -7.79
N ILE A 107 7.39 -22.56 -6.49
CA ILE A 107 8.68 -22.30 -5.87
C ILE A 107 9.70 -23.44 -6.08
N ASP A 108 9.33 -24.46 -6.81
CA ASP A 108 10.23 -25.60 -7.06
C ASP A 108 11.51 -25.12 -7.77
N GLY A 109 12.65 -25.52 -7.22
CA GLY A 109 13.96 -25.15 -7.78
C GLY A 109 14.47 -23.76 -7.40
N ILE A 110 13.78 -23.05 -6.50
CA ILE A 110 14.16 -21.69 -6.11
C ILE A 110 15.38 -21.62 -5.17
N GLU A 111 15.83 -22.73 -4.64
CA GLU A 111 16.98 -22.78 -3.71
C GLU A 111 18.22 -22.14 -4.33
N GLY A 112 18.87 -21.30 -3.55
CA GLY A 112 20.06 -20.57 -3.99
C GLY A 112 19.81 -19.26 -4.71
N GLU A 113 18.54 -18.96 -5.03
CA GLU A 113 18.19 -17.67 -5.65
C GLU A 113 18.24 -16.53 -4.63
N SER A 114 18.47 -15.31 -5.13
CA SER A 114 18.30 -14.08 -4.36
C SER A 114 16.98 -13.44 -4.75
N VAL A 115 16.07 -13.29 -3.77
CA VAL A 115 14.73 -12.73 -4.01
C VAL A 115 14.79 -11.21 -3.83
N ALA A 116 14.37 -10.46 -4.85
CA ALA A 116 14.23 -9.00 -4.73
C ALA A 116 13.02 -8.69 -3.84
N ILE A 117 13.21 -7.82 -2.86
CA ILE A 117 12.16 -7.39 -1.93
C ILE A 117 12.16 -5.87 -1.80
N PRO A 118 11.02 -5.25 -1.45
CA PRO A 118 11.00 -3.82 -1.15
C PRO A 118 11.95 -3.46 0.01
N ASN A 119 12.58 -2.30 -0.05
CA ASN A 119 13.55 -1.89 0.96
C ASN A 119 13.01 -0.94 2.02
N ASP A 120 11.78 -0.45 1.89
CA ASP A 120 11.16 0.33 2.95
C ASP A 120 10.85 -0.59 4.15
N PRO A 121 11.06 -0.13 5.40
CA PRO A 121 11.04 -1.03 6.56
C PRO A 121 9.76 -1.86 6.70
N SER A 122 8.58 -1.26 6.45
CA SER A 122 7.31 -1.96 6.62
C SER A 122 7.09 -3.05 5.56
N ASN A 123 7.30 -2.76 4.29
CA ASN A 123 7.12 -3.73 3.22
C ASN A 123 8.28 -4.74 3.16
N GLN A 124 9.49 -4.33 3.54
CA GLN A 124 10.62 -5.25 3.68
C GLN A 124 10.32 -6.34 4.71
N GLY A 125 9.88 -5.95 5.90
CA GLY A 125 9.50 -6.91 6.94
C GLY A 125 8.36 -7.81 6.52
N ARG A 126 7.33 -7.25 5.85
CA ARG A 126 6.22 -8.03 5.30
C ARG A 126 6.71 -9.04 4.25
N ALA A 127 7.59 -8.62 3.34
CA ALA A 127 8.17 -9.49 2.31
C ALA A 127 8.97 -10.64 2.92
N ILE A 128 9.77 -10.37 3.94
CA ILE A 128 10.50 -11.41 4.65
C ILE A 128 9.51 -12.41 5.27
N ASN A 129 8.43 -11.94 5.90
CA ASN A 129 7.41 -12.81 6.46
C ASN A 129 6.68 -13.66 5.41
N VAL A 130 6.43 -13.12 4.22
CA VAL A 130 5.89 -13.91 3.10
C VAL A 130 6.83 -15.06 2.77
N LEU A 131 8.13 -14.81 2.69
CA LEU A 131 9.12 -15.85 2.38
C LEU A 131 9.29 -16.87 3.51
N VAL A 132 9.12 -16.44 4.76
CA VAL A 132 9.06 -17.35 5.92
C VAL A 132 7.86 -18.28 5.81
N GLN A 133 6.68 -17.73 5.51
CA GLN A 133 5.45 -18.51 5.33
C GLN A 133 5.56 -19.49 4.17
N ALA A 134 6.27 -19.13 3.13
CA ALA A 134 6.54 -20.01 1.99
C ALA A 134 7.56 -21.12 2.31
N GLY A 135 8.17 -21.10 3.50
CA GLY A 135 9.20 -22.04 3.88
C GLY A 135 10.57 -21.77 3.27
N LEU A 136 10.79 -20.57 2.72
CA LEU A 136 12.01 -20.19 2.01
C LEU A 136 13.04 -19.49 2.90
N LEU A 137 12.59 -18.84 3.97
CA LEU A 137 13.44 -18.18 4.95
C LEU A 137 13.16 -18.72 6.34
N THR A 138 14.19 -18.77 7.15
CA THR A 138 14.10 -19.05 8.60
C THR A 138 14.70 -17.86 9.33
N LEU A 139 13.99 -17.35 10.32
CA LEU A 139 14.48 -16.26 11.16
C LEU A 139 15.30 -16.81 12.33
N SER A 140 16.26 -16.02 12.81
CA SER A 140 17.03 -16.37 14.00
C SER A 140 16.16 -16.34 15.24
N ASP A 141 16.48 -17.18 16.25
CA ASP A 141 15.70 -17.32 17.47
C ASP A 141 15.60 -16.05 18.33
N SER A 142 16.45 -15.05 18.04
CA SER A 142 16.49 -13.79 18.78
C SER A 142 15.47 -12.75 18.32
N VAL A 143 14.71 -13.04 17.25
CA VAL A 143 13.72 -12.10 16.71
C VAL A 143 12.47 -12.10 17.56
N ALA A 144 12.07 -10.93 18.07
CA ALA A 144 10.82 -10.77 18.79
C ALA A 144 9.64 -10.81 17.80
N ASP A 145 8.58 -11.56 18.14
CA ASP A 145 7.40 -11.75 17.29
C ASP A 145 6.69 -10.43 16.90
N GLU A 146 6.87 -9.39 17.70
CA GLU A 146 6.22 -8.08 17.53
C GLU A 146 6.99 -7.15 16.58
N LEU A 147 8.22 -7.48 16.24
CA LEU A 147 9.05 -6.62 15.40
C LEU A 147 9.02 -7.08 13.95
N ALA A 148 8.96 -6.11 13.04
CA ALA A 148 9.13 -6.40 11.62
C ALA A 148 10.56 -6.93 11.41
N PRO A 149 10.74 -8.13 10.84
CA PRO A 149 12.06 -8.67 10.60
C PRO A 149 12.83 -7.83 9.59
N THR A 150 14.14 -7.80 9.74
CA THR A 150 15.08 -7.20 8.81
C THR A 150 15.94 -8.29 8.18
N PRO A 151 16.68 -8.02 7.10
CA PRO A 151 17.61 -9.01 6.53
C PRO A 151 18.63 -9.55 7.53
N ALA A 152 19.02 -8.75 8.54
CA ALA A 152 19.93 -9.18 9.59
C ALA A 152 19.34 -10.28 10.50
N ASP A 153 18.01 -10.41 10.53
CA ASP A 153 17.32 -11.40 11.35
C ASP A 153 17.21 -12.77 10.67
N ILE A 154 17.65 -12.89 9.43
CA ILE A 154 17.58 -14.12 8.64
C ILE A 154 18.70 -15.06 9.04
N ASP A 155 18.36 -16.30 9.39
CA ASP A 155 19.32 -17.39 9.54
C ASP A 155 19.69 -17.90 8.14
N LYS A 156 20.83 -17.47 7.63
CA LYS A 156 21.26 -17.78 6.27
C LYS A 156 21.52 -19.27 6.05
N ASP A 157 22.03 -19.97 7.06
CA ASP A 157 22.36 -21.38 6.94
C ASP A 157 21.09 -22.28 6.90
N ALA A 158 20.03 -21.84 7.58
CA ALA A 158 18.76 -22.57 7.62
C ALA A 158 17.80 -22.13 6.50
N SER A 159 18.12 -21.09 5.76
CA SER A 159 17.26 -20.53 4.70
C SER A 159 17.61 -21.08 3.33
N LYS A 160 16.60 -21.20 2.47
CA LYS A 160 16.74 -21.75 1.10
C LYS A 160 17.14 -20.69 0.07
N VAL A 161 16.82 -19.42 0.36
CA VAL A 161 17.09 -18.26 -0.51
C VAL A 161 17.76 -17.15 0.29
N THR A 162 18.32 -16.19 -0.43
CA THR A 162 18.75 -14.91 0.14
C THR A 162 17.80 -13.81 -0.33
N VAL A 163 17.92 -12.61 0.22
CA VAL A 163 17.11 -11.45 -0.18
C VAL A 163 18.00 -10.32 -0.65
N THR A 164 17.49 -9.57 -1.64
CA THR A 164 18.11 -8.35 -2.14
C THR A 164 17.11 -7.22 -2.00
N PRO A 165 17.25 -6.35 -0.98
CA PRO A 165 16.37 -5.19 -0.85
C PRO A 165 16.63 -4.18 -1.97
N VAL A 166 15.54 -3.73 -2.61
CA VAL A 166 15.55 -2.68 -3.65
C VAL A 166 14.35 -1.78 -3.42
N ASP A 167 14.35 -0.61 -4.06
CA ASP A 167 13.14 0.23 -4.04
C ASP A 167 11.94 -0.59 -4.54
N ALA A 168 10.77 -0.42 -3.91
CA ALA A 168 9.59 -1.19 -4.28
C ALA A 168 9.25 -1.08 -5.76
N SER A 169 9.44 0.10 -6.36
CA SER A 169 9.23 0.36 -7.78
C SER A 169 10.17 -0.41 -8.71
N GLN A 170 11.29 -0.93 -8.20
CA GLN A 170 12.30 -1.65 -8.95
C GLN A 170 12.13 -3.18 -8.91
N THR A 171 11.22 -3.68 -8.08
CA THR A 171 10.99 -5.13 -7.99
C THR A 171 10.51 -5.76 -9.32
N PRO A 172 9.68 -5.07 -10.15
CA PRO A 172 9.34 -5.59 -11.47
C PRO A 172 10.54 -5.76 -12.40
N SER A 173 11.54 -4.89 -12.32
CA SER A 173 12.76 -5.02 -13.12
C SER A 173 13.52 -6.31 -12.80
N ALA A 174 13.62 -6.66 -11.52
CA ALA A 174 14.23 -7.91 -11.10
C ALA A 174 13.47 -9.12 -11.65
N TYR A 175 12.13 -9.09 -11.58
CA TYR A 175 11.28 -10.11 -12.19
C TYR A 175 11.54 -10.25 -13.69
N ASN A 176 11.61 -9.14 -14.42
CA ASN A 176 11.84 -9.15 -15.88
C ASN A 176 13.24 -9.69 -16.23
N GLU A 177 14.21 -9.57 -15.33
CA GLU A 177 15.54 -10.15 -15.48
C GLU A 177 15.58 -11.66 -15.17
N GLY A 178 14.46 -12.24 -14.76
CA GLY A 178 14.36 -13.66 -14.43
C GLY A 178 14.65 -14.00 -12.97
N LYS A 179 14.72 -13.00 -12.10
CA LYS A 179 14.89 -13.21 -10.65
C LYS A 179 13.55 -13.31 -9.94
N PRO A 180 13.44 -14.15 -8.91
CA PRO A 180 12.23 -14.11 -8.07
C PRO A 180 12.13 -12.76 -7.35
N ALA A 181 10.92 -12.25 -7.22
CA ALA A 181 10.67 -10.93 -6.63
C ALA A 181 9.35 -10.88 -5.88
N ILE A 182 9.36 -10.21 -4.73
CA ILE A 182 8.15 -9.82 -4.01
C ILE A 182 7.72 -8.46 -4.56
N ILE A 183 6.52 -8.37 -5.11
CA ILE A 183 6.06 -7.16 -5.81
C ILE A 183 4.73 -6.70 -5.24
N ASN A 184 4.67 -5.45 -4.78
CA ASN A 184 3.43 -4.81 -4.33
C ASN A 184 2.49 -4.60 -5.53
N ASN A 185 1.19 -4.67 -5.28
CA ASN A 185 0.16 -4.58 -6.31
C ASN A 185 0.28 -3.33 -7.20
N THR A 186 0.61 -2.19 -6.63
CA THR A 186 0.83 -0.94 -7.38
C THR A 186 1.78 -1.15 -8.57
N TRP A 187 2.87 -1.84 -8.33
CA TRP A 187 3.93 -2.02 -9.31
C TRP A 187 3.63 -3.13 -10.31
N LEU A 188 2.79 -4.11 -9.95
CA LEU A 188 2.27 -5.12 -10.87
C LEU A 188 1.48 -4.45 -11.99
N ASP A 189 0.55 -3.58 -11.63
CA ASP A 189 -0.31 -2.88 -12.58
C ASP A 189 0.52 -2.02 -13.54
N ARG A 190 1.43 -1.21 -13.00
CA ARG A 190 2.31 -0.35 -13.80
C ARG A 190 3.23 -1.12 -14.74
N ALA A 191 3.68 -2.30 -14.33
CA ALA A 191 4.57 -3.14 -15.13
C ALA A 191 3.82 -4.10 -16.07
N GLY A 192 2.49 -4.16 -15.98
CA GLY A 192 1.69 -5.08 -16.77
C GLY A 192 1.87 -6.55 -16.38
N ILE A 193 2.22 -6.81 -15.13
CA ILE A 193 2.38 -8.18 -14.61
C ILE A 193 1.05 -8.64 -14.02
N GLU A 194 0.53 -9.78 -14.51
CA GLU A 194 -0.74 -10.33 -14.04
C GLU A 194 -0.61 -10.86 -12.61
N PRO A 195 -1.49 -10.45 -11.66
CA PRO A 195 -1.47 -10.96 -10.30
C PRO A 195 -1.63 -12.47 -10.19
N GLY A 196 -2.32 -13.08 -11.15
CA GLY A 196 -2.50 -14.55 -11.22
C GLY A 196 -1.22 -15.34 -11.46
N LEU A 197 -0.11 -14.67 -11.81
CA LEU A 197 1.20 -15.31 -11.95
C LEU A 197 1.92 -15.50 -10.61
N ALA A 198 1.35 -15.05 -9.50
CA ALA A 198 1.92 -15.24 -8.18
C ALA A 198 2.13 -16.74 -7.88
N ILE A 199 3.32 -17.08 -7.41
CA ILE A 199 3.64 -18.47 -7.02
C ILE A 199 3.48 -18.68 -5.50
N PHE A 200 3.39 -17.60 -4.73
CA PHE A 200 3.05 -17.61 -3.31
C PHE A 200 2.56 -16.22 -2.89
N GLN A 201 1.69 -16.14 -1.91
CA GLN A 201 1.21 -14.87 -1.37
C GLN A 201 0.82 -15.01 0.10
N ASP A 202 0.82 -13.90 0.83
CA ASP A 202 0.26 -13.87 2.19
C ASP A 202 -1.27 -13.91 2.13
N ASP A 203 -1.89 -14.25 3.26
CA ASP A 203 -3.35 -14.37 3.36
C ASP A 203 -3.95 -13.03 3.79
N PRO A 204 -4.73 -12.34 2.91
CA PRO A 204 -5.32 -11.05 3.24
C PRO A 204 -6.42 -11.15 4.30
N GLU A 205 -6.93 -12.33 4.59
CA GLU A 205 -7.96 -12.57 5.60
C GLU A 205 -7.39 -13.01 6.95
N SER A 206 -6.06 -13.16 7.04
CA SER A 206 -5.39 -13.53 8.28
C SER A 206 -5.35 -12.37 9.27
N LYS A 207 -5.18 -12.70 10.54
CA LYS A 207 -5.03 -11.72 11.62
C LYS A 207 -3.76 -10.88 11.45
N GLU A 208 -2.72 -11.48 10.91
CA GLU A 208 -1.44 -10.84 10.62
C GLU A 208 -1.54 -9.81 9.49
N ALA A 209 -2.63 -9.83 8.73
CA ALA A 209 -2.86 -8.89 7.63
C ALA A 209 -3.32 -7.50 8.10
N GLU A 210 -3.85 -7.36 9.30
CA GLU A 210 -4.40 -6.09 9.82
C GLU A 210 -3.48 -4.87 9.66
N PRO A 211 -2.17 -4.96 9.96
CA PRO A 211 -1.26 -3.82 9.77
C PRO A 211 -1.13 -3.36 8.32
N TYR A 212 -1.58 -4.16 7.38
CA TYR A 212 -1.41 -3.93 5.93
C TYR A 212 -2.71 -3.53 5.23
N ILE A 213 -3.73 -3.14 6.00
CA ILE A 213 -4.95 -2.53 5.46
C ILE A 213 -4.61 -1.15 4.92
N ASN A 214 -5.00 -0.88 3.69
CA ASN A 214 -4.81 0.41 3.04
C ASN A 214 -5.79 1.44 3.58
N VAL A 215 -5.35 2.68 3.66
CA VAL A 215 -6.08 3.75 4.33
C VAL A 215 -6.01 5.07 3.57
N PHE A 216 -7.00 5.92 3.85
CA PHE A 216 -6.89 7.36 3.62
C PHE A 216 -6.19 7.98 4.83
N ALA A 217 -5.21 8.85 4.60
CA ALA A 217 -4.50 9.56 5.64
C ALA A 217 -4.59 11.07 5.43
N ALA A 218 -4.69 11.80 6.53
CA ALA A 218 -4.73 13.27 6.57
C ALA A 218 -3.91 13.77 7.76
N GLN A 219 -3.73 15.07 7.84
CA GLN A 219 -3.16 15.68 9.05
C GLN A 219 -4.11 15.47 10.24
N ALA A 220 -3.54 15.37 11.43
CA ALA A 220 -4.30 15.04 12.64
C ALA A 220 -5.53 15.93 12.87
N ASP A 221 -5.41 17.23 12.58
CA ASP A 221 -6.50 18.19 12.78
C ASP A 221 -7.64 18.04 11.76
N ASP A 222 -7.45 17.25 10.71
CA ASP A 222 -8.35 17.17 9.57
C ASP A 222 -9.17 15.88 9.52
N ILE A 223 -8.94 14.93 10.44
CA ILE A 223 -9.60 13.62 10.38
C ILE A 223 -11.12 13.65 10.60
N ASP A 224 -11.63 14.69 11.24
CA ASP A 224 -13.07 14.86 11.49
C ASP A 224 -13.77 15.72 10.45
N ASP A 225 -13.07 16.12 9.39
CA ASP A 225 -13.64 16.92 8.33
C ASP A 225 -14.71 16.15 7.56
N GLU A 226 -15.86 16.79 7.39
CA GLU A 226 -17.01 16.18 6.71
C GLU A 226 -16.72 15.79 5.27
N THR A 227 -15.94 16.61 4.55
CA THR A 227 -15.58 16.34 3.15
C THR A 227 -14.67 15.12 3.03
N LEU A 228 -13.65 15.04 3.88
CA LEU A 228 -12.75 13.87 3.87
C LEU A 228 -13.48 12.59 4.26
N ASN A 229 -14.35 12.66 5.26
CA ASN A 229 -15.15 11.50 5.67
C ASN A 229 -16.14 11.09 4.56
N LYS A 230 -16.69 12.06 3.82
CA LYS A 230 -17.52 11.78 2.65
C LYS A 230 -16.74 11.06 1.55
N LEU A 231 -15.48 11.44 1.32
CA LEU A 231 -14.63 10.75 0.37
C LEU A 231 -14.39 9.28 0.77
N VAL A 232 -14.17 9.01 2.05
CA VAL A 232 -14.05 7.64 2.54
C VAL A 232 -15.35 6.85 2.26
N GLU A 233 -16.52 7.43 2.57
CA GLU A 233 -17.81 6.83 2.25
C GLU A 233 -17.95 6.49 0.77
N LEU A 234 -17.55 7.42 -0.11
CA LEU A 234 -17.67 7.23 -1.55
C LEU A 234 -16.73 6.15 -2.08
N TRP A 235 -15.55 6.02 -1.47
CA TRP A 235 -14.64 4.91 -1.79
C TRP A 235 -15.24 3.56 -1.37
N GLN A 236 -15.92 3.54 -0.23
CA GLN A 236 -16.52 2.34 0.34
C GLN A 236 -17.90 2.00 -0.30
N THR A 237 -18.06 2.29 -1.58
CA THR A 237 -19.27 1.96 -2.34
C THR A 237 -19.05 0.69 -3.18
N PRO A 238 -20.14 -0.02 -3.54
CA PRO A 238 -20.04 -1.17 -4.43
C PRO A 238 -19.37 -0.84 -5.78
N GLU A 239 -19.61 0.35 -6.32
CA GLU A 239 -19.08 0.79 -7.61
C GLU A 239 -17.54 0.86 -7.59
N VAL A 240 -16.97 1.45 -6.54
CA VAL A 240 -15.51 1.53 -6.38
C VAL A 240 -14.95 0.14 -6.05
N ALA A 241 -15.61 -0.62 -5.18
CA ALA A 241 -15.17 -1.98 -4.82
C ALA A 241 -15.10 -2.89 -6.05
N GLU A 242 -16.09 -2.81 -6.95
CA GLU A 242 -16.09 -3.58 -8.20
C GLU A 242 -14.93 -3.18 -9.11
N ALA A 243 -14.69 -1.88 -9.27
CA ALA A 243 -13.58 -1.38 -10.08
C ALA A 243 -12.22 -1.79 -9.47
N ALA A 244 -12.07 -1.67 -8.15
CA ALA A 244 -10.85 -2.10 -7.46
C ALA A 244 -10.61 -3.61 -7.59
N ALA A 245 -11.66 -4.42 -7.54
CA ALA A 245 -11.57 -5.86 -7.76
C ALA A 245 -11.09 -6.17 -9.18
N LYS A 246 -11.57 -5.43 -10.18
CA LYS A 246 -11.11 -5.59 -11.56
C LYS A 246 -9.65 -5.17 -11.72
N ASP A 247 -9.26 -4.04 -11.12
CA ASP A 247 -7.87 -3.56 -11.17
C ASP A 247 -6.90 -4.57 -10.59
N SER A 248 -7.27 -5.22 -9.49
CA SER A 248 -6.45 -6.22 -8.80
C SER A 248 -6.68 -7.66 -9.30
N LYS A 249 -7.51 -7.85 -10.34
CA LYS A 249 -7.87 -9.18 -10.87
C LYS A 249 -8.46 -10.09 -9.79
N GLY A 250 -9.25 -9.53 -8.90
CA GLY A 250 -9.94 -10.25 -7.83
C GLY A 250 -9.12 -10.52 -6.57
N THR A 251 -7.92 -9.93 -6.45
CA THR A 251 -7.05 -10.19 -5.29
C THR A 251 -7.32 -9.26 -4.12
N SER A 252 -7.85 -8.05 -4.36
CA SER A 252 -8.14 -7.10 -3.28
C SER A 252 -9.38 -7.52 -2.49
N VAL A 253 -9.33 -7.26 -1.17
CA VAL A 253 -10.43 -7.53 -0.24
C VAL A 253 -10.83 -6.21 0.44
N PRO A 254 -12.08 -5.73 0.25
CA PRO A 254 -12.54 -4.53 0.94
C PRO A 254 -12.52 -4.71 2.46
N VAL A 255 -12.04 -3.71 3.18
CA VAL A 255 -12.04 -3.69 4.64
C VAL A 255 -12.52 -2.31 5.09
N TYR A 256 -13.78 -2.23 5.52
CA TYR A 256 -14.40 -0.97 5.90
C TYR A 256 -14.50 -0.86 7.42
N ARG A 257 -13.62 -0.03 8.00
CA ARG A 257 -13.57 0.22 9.43
C ARG A 257 -13.63 1.71 9.72
N ASP A 258 -14.15 2.06 10.88
CA ASP A 258 -14.15 3.43 11.38
C ASP A 258 -12.73 3.83 11.85
N GLN A 259 -12.51 5.14 12.01
CA GLN A 259 -11.22 5.72 12.40
C GLN A 259 -10.67 5.16 13.71
N ALA A 260 -11.55 4.77 14.63
CA ALA A 260 -11.20 4.33 15.98
C ALA A 260 -10.89 2.83 16.07
N GLU A 261 -11.07 2.10 14.99
CA GLU A 261 -10.80 0.67 14.91
C GLU A 261 -9.45 0.39 14.26
#